data_956bdbcde05118e0edb6d0199d03d3a9
#
_entry.id   956bdbcde05118e0edb6d0199d03d3a9
#
_cell.length_a   1.000
_cell.length_b   1.000
_cell.length_c   1.000
_cell.angle_alpha   90.00
_cell.angle_beta   90.00
_cell.angle_gamma   90.00
#
_symmetry.space_group_name_H-M   'P 1'
#
loop_
_entity.id
_entity.type
_entity.pdbx_description
1 polymer ?
#
loop_
_entity_poly.entity_id
_entity_poly.type
_entity_poly.pdbx_seq_one_letter_code
_entity_poly.pdbx_strand_id
1 'polypeptide(L)'
;VWEVHPAWDRYKEPVFRTYFDANLASGGSLTTLERATGAVIGASRYWEYDPETNAVEIGATYLARAHWGSGVNREVKRLMIGHALSSVEAVNFRVGASNIRSRRALEKIGARLTGRTDISMMAGVPTEHVIYEITREDFATGPLSGREDQRSQ
;
A
#
# COMPACT_ATOMS: atom_id res chain seq x y z
N VAL A 1 15.30 3.37 -0.38
CA VAL A 1 13.84 3.16 -0.28
C VAL A 1 13.21 4.20 0.63
N TRP A 2 13.83 4.52 1.75
CA TRP A 2 13.28 5.37 2.82
C TRP A 2 13.55 6.89 2.68
N GLU A 3 14.35 7.33 1.73
CA GLU A 3 14.81 8.73 1.55
C GLU A 3 13.69 9.78 1.48
N VAL A 4 12.54 9.41 0.92
CA VAL A 4 11.38 10.30 0.78
C VAL A 4 10.20 9.86 1.64
N HIS A 5 10.43 8.92 2.55
CA HIS A 5 9.40 8.42 3.46
C HIS A 5 9.46 9.21 4.78
N PRO A 6 8.32 9.57 5.41
CA PRO A 6 8.34 10.24 6.71
C PRO A 6 9.16 9.51 7.78
N ALA A 7 9.12 8.16 7.80
CA ALA A 7 10.00 7.35 8.64
C ALA A 7 11.34 7.08 7.92
N TRP A 8 12.08 8.13 7.62
CA TRP A 8 13.33 8.09 6.86
C TRP A 8 14.45 7.26 7.52
N ASP A 9 14.40 7.11 8.84
CA ASP A 9 15.40 6.42 9.66
C ASP A 9 15.22 4.88 9.72
N ARG A 10 14.22 4.32 9.02
CA ARG A 10 14.00 2.87 8.94
C ARG A 10 15.16 2.07 8.34
N TYR A 11 16.13 2.71 7.72
CA TYR A 11 17.35 2.02 7.27
C TYR A 11 18.26 1.61 8.43
N LYS A 12 18.10 2.19 9.63
CA LYS A 12 18.84 1.83 10.84
C LYS A 12 18.30 0.51 11.39
N GLU A 13 19.19 -0.45 11.64
CA GLU A 13 18.79 -1.81 12.06
C GLU A 13 17.83 -1.84 13.25
N PRO A 14 18.05 -1.13 14.39
CA PRO A 14 17.10 -1.20 15.50
C PRO A 14 15.71 -0.68 15.15
N VAL A 15 15.61 0.38 14.33
CA VAL A 15 14.35 0.95 13.87
C VAL A 15 13.66 0.00 12.91
N PHE A 16 14.40 -0.59 11.98
CA PHE A 16 13.87 -1.58 11.05
C PHE A 16 13.38 -2.84 11.78
N ARG A 17 14.12 -3.33 12.77
CA ARG A 17 13.73 -4.51 13.55
C ARG A 17 12.40 -4.28 14.27
N THR A 18 12.23 -3.15 14.96
CA THR A 18 10.97 -2.78 15.61
C THR A 18 9.80 -2.74 14.60
N TYR A 19 10.03 -2.12 13.46
CA TYR A 19 9.05 -2.08 12.37
C TYR A 19 8.73 -3.49 11.82
N PHE A 20 9.74 -4.33 11.63
CA PHE A 20 9.60 -5.69 11.13
C PHE A 20 8.81 -6.57 12.11
N ASP A 21 9.17 -6.53 13.40
CA ASP A 21 8.50 -7.30 14.44
C ASP A 21 7.03 -6.90 14.58
N ALA A 22 6.72 -5.60 14.52
CA ALA A 22 5.35 -5.11 14.51
C ALA A 22 4.55 -5.58 13.27
N ASN A 23 5.21 -5.65 12.11
CA ASN A 23 4.58 -6.20 10.91
C ASN A 23 4.27 -7.70 11.06
N LEU A 24 5.20 -8.49 11.57
CA LEU A 24 4.98 -9.92 11.83
C LEU A 24 3.85 -10.14 12.84
N ALA A 25 3.87 -9.40 13.95
CA ALA A 25 2.85 -9.50 14.99
C ALA A 25 1.45 -9.13 14.52
N SER A 26 1.32 -8.32 13.46
CA SER A 26 0.02 -7.90 12.92
C SER A 26 -0.80 -9.05 12.31
N GLY A 27 -0.16 -10.17 11.95
CA GLY A 27 -0.79 -11.30 11.26
C GLY A 27 -1.22 -11.03 9.81
N GLY A 28 -1.16 -9.77 9.34
CA GLY A 28 -1.59 -9.36 8.00
C GLY A 28 -0.45 -9.11 7.01
N SER A 29 0.80 -9.38 7.40
CA SER A 29 1.97 -9.14 6.56
C SER A 29 2.09 -10.13 5.42
N LEU A 30 2.40 -9.60 4.23
CA LEU A 30 2.64 -10.36 3.02
C LEU A 30 4.00 -10.00 2.42
N THR A 31 4.70 -11.01 1.94
CA THR A 31 5.99 -10.86 1.24
C THR A 31 5.76 -10.98 -0.26
N THR A 32 6.34 -10.06 -1.03
CA THR A 32 6.36 -10.13 -2.49
C THR A 32 7.60 -10.88 -2.94
N LEU A 33 7.40 -12.00 -3.64
CA LEU A 33 8.47 -12.80 -4.21
C LEU A 33 8.52 -12.63 -5.74
N GLU A 34 9.72 -12.52 -6.29
CA GLU A 34 9.91 -12.63 -7.72
C GLU A 34 9.70 -14.09 -8.14
N ARG A 35 8.73 -14.34 -9.01
CA ARG A 35 8.32 -15.72 -9.36
C ARG A 35 9.45 -16.54 -9.99
N ALA A 36 10.30 -15.91 -10.79
CA ALA A 36 11.35 -16.60 -11.53
C ALA A 36 12.51 -17.07 -10.62
N THR A 37 12.83 -16.31 -9.58
CA THR A 37 14.01 -16.52 -8.74
C THR A 37 13.69 -16.92 -7.30
N GLY A 38 12.45 -16.68 -6.86
CA GLY A 38 12.05 -16.79 -5.44
C GLY A 38 12.60 -15.67 -4.56
N ALA A 39 13.27 -14.67 -5.12
CA ALA A 39 13.84 -13.58 -4.36
C ALA A 39 12.77 -12.71 -3.71
N VAL A 40 13.01 -12.29 -2.47
CA VAL A 40 12.17 -11.30 -1.79
C VAL A 40 12.41 -9.93 -2.41
N ILE A 41 11.39 -9.33 -3.00
CA ILE A 41 11.48 -8.03 -3.69
C ILE A 41 10.64 -6.94 -3.03
N GLY A 42 9.81 -7.28 -2.05
CA GLY A 42 8.97 -6.31 -1.35
C GLY A 42 8.12 -6.93 -0.26
N ALA A 43 7.38 -6.07 0.42
CA ALA A 43 6.35 -6.48 1.38
C ALA A 43 5.22 -5.45 1.44
N SER A 44 4.09 -5.89 1.99
CA SER A 44 2.93 -5.07 2.30
C SER A 44 2.13 -5.75 3.40
N ARG A 45 1.12 -5.09 3.96
CA ARG A 45 0.25 -5.74 4.95
C ARG A 45 -1.17 -5.24 4.89
N TYR A 46 -2.11 -6.08 5.37
CA TYR A 46 -3.44 -5.69 5.81
C TYR A 46 -3.39 -5.35 7.29
N TRP A 47 -4.10 -4.30 7.70
CA TRP A 47 -4.23 -3.93 9.10
C TRP A 47 -5.42 -2.98 9.32
N GLU A 48 -5.71 -2.65 10.58
CA GLU A 48 -6.76 -1.67 10.93
C GLU A 48 -8.09 -1.92 10.19
N TYR A 49 -8.66 -3.11 10.41
CA TYR A 49 -10.04 -3.35 9.97
C TYR A 49 -11.00 -2.48 10.79
N ASP A 50 -11.82 -1.72 10.07
CA ASP A 50 -12.87 -0.89 10.62
C ASP A 50 -14.23 -1.56 10.38
N PRO A 51 -14.90 -2.07 11.43
CA PRO A 51 -16.18 -2.74 11.31
C PRO A 51 -17.34 -1.78 10.98
N GLU A 52 -17.22 -0.48 11.30
CA GLU A 52 -18.28 0.50 11.03
C GLU A 52 -18.39 0.80 9.52
N THR A 53 -17.26 0.94 8.86
CA THR A 53 -17.19 1.19 7.42
C THR A 53 -16.98 -0.09 6.61
N ASN A 54 -16.78 -1.23 7.28
CA ASN A 54 -16.41 -2.50 6.67
C ASN A 54 -15.23 -2.32 5.69
N ALA A 55 -14.17 -1.68 6.15
CA ALA A 55 -12.97 -1.38 5.38
C ALA A 55 -11.72 -1.91 6.06
N VAL A 56 -10.69 -2.20 5.27
CA VAL A 56 -9.36 -2.61 5.76
C VAL A 56 -8.30 -1.71 5.16
N GLU A 57 -7.26 -1.38 5.94
CA GLU A 57 -6.12 -0.64 5.42
C GLU A 57 -5.09 -1.58 4.77
N ILE A 58 -4.56 -1.20 3.60
CA ILE A 58 -3.35 -1.77 3.02
C ILE A 58 -2.22 -0.76 3.20
N GLY A 59 -1.22 -1.13 3.99
CA GLY A 59 -0.11 -0.26 4.33
C GLY A 59 1.25 -0.96 4.37
N ALA A 60 2.23 -0.26 4.93
CA ALA A 60 3.59 -0.74 5.11
C ALA A 60 4.23 -1.29 3.81
N THR A 61 3.83 -0.77 2.66
CA THR A 61 4.27 -1.25 1.35
C THR A 61 5.65 -0.71 1.00
N TYR A 62 6.56 -1.60 0.69
CA TYR A 62 7.82 -1.25 0.04
C TYR A 62 8.16 -2.24 -1.08
N LEU A 63 8.94 -1.78 -2.05
CA LEU A 63 9.41 -2.56 -3.19
C LEU A 63 10.89 -2.22 -3.43
N ALA A 64 11.69 -3.24 -3.73
CA ALA A 64 13.09 -3.05 -4.09
C ALA A 64 13.22 -2.09 -5.28
N ARG A 65 14.26 -1.22 -5.25
CA ARG A 65 14.42 -0.14 -6.25
C ARG A 65 14.47 -0.65 -7.68
N ALA A 66 15.08 -1.82 -7.91
CA ALA A 66 15.16 -2.45 -9.22
C ALA A 66 13.79 -2.73 -9.88
N HIS A 67 12.74 -2.81 -9.07
CA HIS A 67 11.38 -3.08 -9.55
C HIS A 67 10.47 -1.84 -9.60
N TRP A 68 11.03 -0.64 -9.36
CA TRP A 68 10.26 0.59 -9.49
C TRP A 68 9.94 0.87 -10.96
N GLY A 69 8.71 1.24 -11.25
CA GLY A 69 8.25 1.50 -12.61
C GLY A 69 8.00 0.27 -13.48
N SER A 70 8.24 -0.94 -12.96
CA SER A 70 8.11 -2.21 -13.70
C SER A 70 6.68 -2.78 -13.79
N GLY A 71 5.69 -2.13 -13.17
CA GLY A 71 4.33 -2.67 -13.06
C GLY A 71 4.09 -3.60 -11.87
N VAL A 72 5.15 -4.11 -11.21
CA VAL A 72 5.03 -5.03 -10.06
C VAL A 72 4.17 -4.45 -8.94
N ASN A 73 4.33 -3.17 -8.60
CA ASN A 73 3.50 -2.55 -7.57
C ASN A 73 2.00 -2.55 -7.94
N ARG A 74 1.67 -2.33 -9.21
CA ARG A 74 0.29 -2.39 -9.72
C ARG A 74 -0.27 -3.80 -9.56
N GLU A 75 0.50 -4.82 -9.93
CA GLU A 75 0.08 -6.23 -9.80
C GLU A 75 -0.13 -6.63 -8.34
N VAL A 76 0.81 -6.32 -7.45
CA VAL A 76 0.68 -6.56 -6.01
C VAL A 76 -0.58 -5.90 -5.46
N LYS A 77 -0.83 -4.62 -5.81
CA LYS A 77 -2.04 -3.92 -5.37
C LYS A 77 -3.30 -4.54 -5.94
N ARG A 78 -3.31 -4.93 -7.21
CA ARG A 78 -4.46 -5.61 -7.82
C ARG A 78 -4.82 -6.90 -7.09
N LEU A 79 -3.84 -7.72 -6.77
CA LEU A 79 -4.05 -8.98 -6.05
C LEU A 79 -4.53 -8.74 -4.61
N MET A 80 -3.89 -7.85 -3.88
CA MET A 80 -4.25 -7.55 -2.49
C MET A 80 -5.63 -6.90 -2.38
N ILE A 81 -5.91 -5.88 -3.20
CA ILE A 81 -7.20 -5.19 -3.20
C ILE A 81 -8.32 -6.15 -3.59
N GLY A 82 -8.13 -6.92 -4.66
CA GLY A 82 -9.12 -7.90 -5.12
C GLY A 82 -9.43 -8.95 -4.06
N HIS A 83 -8.41 -9.44 -3.34
CA HIS A 83 -8.58 -10.36 -2.22
C HIS A 83 -9.35 -9.70 -1.06
N ALA A 84 -8.98 -8.50 -0.64
CA ALA A 84 -9.66 -7.80 0.44
C ALA A 84 -11.14 -7.53 0.11
N LEU A 85 -11.43 -7.04 -1.09
CA LEU A 85 -12.78 -6.71 -1.53
C LEU A 85 -13.70 -7.93 -1.71
N SER A 86 -13.18 -9.16 -1.63
CA SER A 86 -14.03 -10.35 -1.49
C SER A 86 -14.71 -10.44 -0.13
N SER A 87 -14.20 -9.73 0.88
CA SER A 87 -14.68 -9.80 2.26
C SER A 87 -15.09 -8.45 2.85
N VAL A 88 -14.55 -7.34 2.33
CA VAL A 88 -14.86 -5.99 2.80
C VAL A 88 -15.43 -5.10 1.69
N GLU A 89 -16.00 -3.96 2.07
CA GLU A 89 -16.60 -3.00 1.10
C GLU A 89 -15.58 -2.06 0.50
N ALA A 90 -14.53 -1.71 1.24
CA ALA A 90 -13.52 -0.78 0.80
C ALA A 90 -12.12 -1.12 1.33
N VAL A 91 -11.11 -0.64 0.61
CA VAL A 91 -9.71 -0.68 1.01
C VAL A 91 -9.20 0.75 1.17
N ASN A 92 -8.66 1.05 2.34
CA ASN A 92 -8.05 2.33 2.67
C ASN A 92 -6.53 2.28 2.51
N PHE A 93 -5.94 3.45 2.22
CA PHE A 93 -4.50 3.66 2.16
C PHE A 93 -4.16 4.95 2.89
N ARG A 94 -3.37 4.86 3.95
CA ARG A 94 -2.84 6.00 4.69
C ARG A 94 -1.46 6.36 4.13
N VAL A 95 -1.29 7.58 3.66
CA VAL A 95 -0.03 8.04 3.08
C VAL A 95 0.33 9.43 3.60
N GLY A 96 1.60 9.66 3.90
CA GLY A 96 2.07 10.99 4.32
C GLY A 96 1.68 12.05 3.30
N ALA A 97 1.08 13.16 3.75
CA ALA A 97 0.55 14.21 2.88
C ALA A 97 1.61 14.76 1.90
N SER A 98 2.86 14.83 2.34
CA SER A 98 4.02 15.26 1.54
C SER A 98 4.61 14.17 0.63
N ASN A 99 4.20 12.91 0.77
CA ASN A 99 4.73 11.80 -0.04
C ASN A 99 4.06 11.73 -1.40
N ILE A 100 4.36 12.70 -2.26
CA ILE A 100 3.74 12.88 -3.59
C ILE A 100 3.91 11.65 -4.47
N ARG A 101 5.04 10.94 -4.37
CA ARG A 101 5.27 9.71 -5.16
C ARG A 101 4.24 8.63 -4.81
N SER A 102 4.02 8.36 -3.54
CA SER A 102 3.05 7.36 -3.09
C SER A 102 1.62 7.78 -3.41
N ARG A 103 1.29 9.06 -3.24
CA ARG A 103 -0.03 9.60 -3.60
C ARG A 103 -0.33 9.39 -5.08
N ARG A 104 0.60 9.78 -5.97
CA ARG A 104 0.45 9.55 -7.42
C ARG A 104 0.35 8.07 -7.79
N ALA A 105 1.05 7.20 -7.07
CA ALA A 105 0.94 5.75 -7.30
C ALA A 105 -0.46 5.23 -6.93
N LEU A 106 -1.08 5.74 -5.86
CA LEU A 106 -2.45 5.40 -5.48
C LEU A 106 -3.47 5.94 -6.48
N GLU A 107 -3.32 7.18 -6.92
CA GLU A 107 -4.19 7.78 -7.95
C GLU A 107 -4.15 6.99 -9.27
N LYS A 108 -2.97 6.54 -9.69
CA LYS A 108 -2.80 5.72 -10.91
C LYS A 108 -3.52 4.37 -10.85
N ILE A 109 -3.75 3.82 -9.68
CA ILE A 109 -4.51 2.58 -9.51
C ILE A 109 -6.00 2.81 -9.24
N GLY A 110 -6.47 4.06 -9.31
CA GLY A 110 -7.87 4.43 -9.16
C GLY A 110 -8.30 4.74 -7.74
N ALA A 111 -7.36 4.87 -6.79
CA ALA A 111 -7.71 5.27 -5.43
C ALA A 111 -8.12 6.75 -5.40
N ARG A 112 -9.18 7.03 -4.65
CA ARG A 112 -9.75 8.37 -4.49
C ARG A 112 -9.38 8.97 -3.15
N LEU A 113 -9.00 10.25 -3.14
CA LEU A 113 -8.77 11.00 -1.90
C LEU A 113 -10.10 11.21 -1.18
N THR A 114 -10.17 10.80 0.09
CA THR A 114 -11.43 10.84 0.87
C THR A 114 -11.70 12.17 1.55
N GLY A 115 -10.69 13.05 1.67
CA GLY A 115 -10.74 14.25 2.51
C GLY A 115 -10.45 13.97 3.99
N ARG A 116 -10.39 12.72 4.43
CA ARG A 116 -9.99 12.36 5.80
C ARG A 116 -8.48 12.52 5.97
N THR A 117 -8.08 13.03 7.13
CA THR A 117 -6.68 13.17 7.52
C THR A 117 -6.44 12.57 8.90
N ASP A 118 -5.19 12.25 9.19
CA ASP A 118 -4.73 11.74 10.46
C ASP A 118 -3.33 12.28 10.75
N ILE A 119 -2.98 12.43 12.03
CA ILE A 119 -1.64 12.84 12.45
C ILE A 119 -1.03 11.73 13.28
N SER A 120 0.11 11.22 12.85
CA SER A 120 0.87 10.23 13.60
C SER A 120 2.35 10.58 13.68
N MET A 121 3.03 10.04 14.70
CA MET A 121 4.46 10.29 14.90
C MET A 121 5.28 9.43 13.93
N MET A 122 6.12 10.07 13.11
CA MET A 122 7.06 9.40 12.21
C MET A 122 8.48 9.91 12.46
N ALA A 123 9.38 9.01 12.85
CA ALA A 123 10.75 9.36 13.23
C ALA A 123 10.83 10.53 14.25
N GLY A 124 9.91 10.54 15.23
CA GLY A 124 9.82 11.58 16.25
C GLY A 124 9.17 12.89 15.81
N VAL A 125 8.62 12.96 14.58
CA VAL A 125 7.99 14.18 14.05
C VAL A 125 6.49 13.95 13.83
N PRO A 126 5.59 14.84 14.30
CA PRO A 126 4.17 14.81 13.95
C PRO A 126 4.04 14.92 12.43
N THR A 127 3.41 13.92 11.80
CA THR A 127 3.28 13.83 10.35
C THR A 127 1.82 13.70 9.97
N GLU A 128 1.35 14.60 9.11
CA GLU A 128 0.01 14.53 8.56
C GLU A 128 -0.06 13.44 7.48
N HIS A 129 -1.11 12.64 7.55
CA HIS A 129 -1.46 11.64 6.56
C HIS A 129 -2.80 11.96 5.93
N VAL A 130 -2.91 11.66 4.66
CA VAL A 130 -4.17 11.69 3.89
C VAL A 130 -4.62 10.27 3.62
N ILE A 131 -5.93 10.05 3.57
CA ILE A 131 -6.54 8.73 3.37
C ILE A 131 -7.10 8.66 1.96
N TYR A 132 -6.64 7.68 1.20
CA TYR A 132 -7.21 7.26 -0.08
C TYR A 132 -8.06 6.01 0.12
N GLU A 133 -9.01 5.79 -0.79
CA GLU A 133 -9.94 4.66 -0.75
C GLU A 133 -10.16 4.07 -2.13
N ILE A 134 -10.32 2.74 -2.18
CA ILE A 134 -10.85 2.01 -3.35
C ILE A 134 -12.03 1.17 -2.88
N THR A 135 -13.22 1.41 -3.43
CA THR A 135 -14.41 0.58 -3.21
C THR A 135 -14.47 -0.58 -4.19
N ARG A 136 -15.42 -1.51 -4.01
CA ARG A 136 -15.70 -2.58 -4.99
C ARG A 136 -16.01 -2.02 -6.38
N GLU A 137 -16.78 -0.94 -6.45
CA GLU A 137 -17.13 -0.28 -7.72
C GLU A 137 -15.89 0.33 -8.39
N ASP A 138 -15.07 1.07 -7.62
CA ASP A 138 -13.82 1.65 -8.13
C ASP A 138 -12.88 0.57 -8.68
N PHE A 139 -12.78 -0.57 -8.00
CA PHE A 139 -11.96 -1.69 -8.44
C PHE A 139 -12.51 -2.35 -9.72
N ALA A 140 -13.82 -2.56 -9.78
CA ALA A 140 -14.47 -3.21 -10.92
C ALA A 140 -14.45 -2.37 -12.21
N THR A 141 -14.44 -1.04 -12.08
CA THR A 141 -14.52 -0.11 -13.22
C THR A 141 -13.24 0.66 -13.50
N GLY A 142 -12.31 0.67 -12.55
CA GLY A 142 -11.08 1.45 -12.59
C GLY A 142 -9.89 0.74 -13.26
N PRO A 143 -8.70 1.33 -13.14
CA PRO A 143 -7.48 0.86 -13.82
C PRO A 143 -7.04 -0.56 -13.46
N LEU A 144 -7.48 -1.09 -12.31
CA LEU A 144 -7.15 -2.45 -11.86
C LEU A 144 -8.12 -3.53 -12.34
N SER A 145 -9.18 -3.18 -13.07
CA SER A 145 -10.24 -4.11 -13.48
C SER A 145 -9.81 -5.19 -14.50
N GLY A 146 -8.58 -5.15 -15.02
CA GLY A 146 -8.08 -6.09 -16.02
C GLY A 146 -8.65 -5.88 -17.43
N ARG A 147 -9.46 -4.84 -17.67
CA ARG A 147 -10.06 -4.56 -18.99
C ARG A 147 -9.12 -3.85 -19.97
N GLU A 148 -7.93 -3.42 -19.53
CA GLU A 148 -6.99 -2.69 -20.40
C GLU A 148 -6.13 -3.58 -21.28
N ASP A 149 -5.95 -4.87 -20.96
CA ASP A 149 -5.08 -5.76 -21.75
C ASP A 149 -5.68 -6.21 -23.10
N GLN A 150 -6.94 -5.87 -23.42
CA GLN A 150 -7.59 -6.23 -24.68
C GLN A 150 -7.55 -5.14 -25.76
N ARG A 151 -6.94 -3.97 -25.50
CA ARG A 151 -6.88 -2.86 -26.50
C ARG A 151 -5.54 -2.71 -27.21
N SER A 152 -4.62 -3.66 -27.07
CA SER A 152 -3.31 -3.65 -27.72
C SER A 152 -3.04 -4.98 -28.42
N GLN A 153 -3.96 -5.40 -29.29
CA GLN A 153 -3.70 -6.37 -30.36
C GLN A 153 -4.16 -5.81 -31.68
#